data_74868bd588e2d13a1b07199aca056c33
#
_entry.id   74868bd588e2d13a1b07199aca056c33
#
_cell.length_a   1.000
_cell.length_b   1.000
_cell.length_c   1.000
_cell.angle_alpha   90.00
_cell.angle_beta   90.00
_cell.angle_gamma   90.00
#
_symmetry.space_group_name_H-M   'P 1'
#
loop_
_entity.id
_entity.type
_entity.pdbx_description
1 polymer ?
#
loop_
_entity_poly.entity_id
_entity_poly.type
_entity_poly.pdbx_seq_one_letter_code
_entity_poly.pdbx_strand_id
1 'polypeptide(L)' 'LLRVIGVAYIAEFGAQVCKDAGEGSIAMKIELAGKLIILVMAIPIIVAVLEGIVNFIP' A
#
# COMPACT_ATOMS: atom_id res chain seq x y z
N LEU A 1 -3.72 -4.40 -8.96
CA LEU A 1 -3.71 -5.28 -7.79
C LEU A 1 -2.31 -5.83 -7.49
N LEU A 2 -1.63 -6.33 -8.51
CA LEU A 2 -0.27 -6.86 -8.32
C LEU A 2 0.71 -5.78 -7.86
N ARG A 3 0.55 -4.56 -8.34
CA ARG A 3 1.41 -3.44 -7.91
C ARG A 3 1.21 -3.12 -6.43
N VAL A 4 -0.04 -3.13 -5.98
CA VAL A 4 -0.35 -2.84 -4.57
C VAL A 4 0.27 -3.91 -3.68
N ILE A 5 0.12 -5.17 -4.05
CA ILE A 5 0.70 -6.29 -3.31
C ILE A 5 2.22 -6.20 -3.31
N GLY A 6 2.82 -5.88 -4.47
CA GLY A 6 4.26 -5.73 -4.59
C GLY A 6 4.81 -4.62 -3.70
N VAL A 7 4.15 -3.46 -3.69
CA VAL A 7 4.57 -2.34 -2.84
C VAL A 7 4.43 -2.70 -1.36
N ALA A 8 3.35 -3.35 -0.98
CA ALA A 8 3.15 -3.78 0.40
C ALA A 8 4.25 -4.73 0.84
N TYR A 9 4.59 -5.69 0.00
CA TYR A 9 5.63 -6.67 0.29
C TYR A 9 7.00 -6.00 0.42
N ILE A 10 7.35 -5.13 -0.51
CA ILE A 10 8.63 -4.43 -0.51
C ILE A 10 8.75 -3.52 0.72
N ALA A 11 7.68 -2.80 1.07
CA ALA A 11 7.67 -1.93 2.23
C ALA A 11 7.86 -2.72 3.52
N GLU A 12 7.19 -3.86 3.64
CA GLU A 12 7.30 -4.72 4.81
C GLU A 12 8.70 -5.31 4.92
N PHE A 13 9.25 -5.81 3.82
CA PHE A 13 10.61 -6.34 3.79
C PHE A 13 11.64 -5.28 4.15
N GLY A 14 11.51 -4.08 3.58
CA GLY A 14 12.40 -2.97 3.88
C GLY A 14 12.34 -2.57 5.34
N ALA A 15 11.13 -2.50 5.93
CA ALA A 15 10.96 -2.20 7.32
C ALA A 15 11.60 -3.26 8.22
N GLN A 16 11.47 -4.53 7.86
CA GLN A 16 12.07 -5.64 8.60
C GLN A 16 13.60 -5.56 8.59
N VAL A 17 14.18 -5.29 7.42
CA VAL A 17 15.63 -5.14 7.29
C VAL A 17 16.12 -3.99 8.15
N CYS A 18 15.42 -2.87 8.17
CA CYS A 18 15.78 -1.72 9.00
C CYS A 18 15.67 -2.03 10.49
N LYS A 19 14.66 -2.78 10.90
CA LYS A 19 14.53 -3.21 12.31
C LYS A 19 15.68 -4.11 12.71
N ASP A 20 16.03 -5.05 11.85
CA ASP A 20 17.14 -5.98 12.11
C ASP A 20 18.48 -5.26 12.24
N ALA A 21 18.64 -4.15 11.50
CA ALA A 21 19.83 -3.31 11.56
C ALA A 21 19.83 -2.35 12.76
N GLY A 22 18.78 -2.37 13.59
CA GLY A 22 18.65 -1.49 14.73
C GLY A 22 18.10 -0.10 14.42
N GLU A 23 17.58 0.09 13.22
CA GLU A 23 17.05 1.39 12.74
C GLU A 23 15.53 1.41 12.81
N GLY A 24 14.99 1.29 14.03
CA GLY A 24 13.54 1.24 14.23
C GLY A 24 12.79 2.46 13.76
N SER A 25 13.37 3.67 13.90
CA SER A 25 12.70 4.90 13.45
C SER A 25 12.61 4.97 11.93
N ILE A 26 13.64 4.49 11.22
CA ILE A 26 13.59 4.42 9.76
C ILE A 26 12.58 3.37 9.31
N ALA A 27 12.51 2.24 10.02
CA ALA A 27 11.52 1.21 9.73
C ALA A 27 10.09 1.75 9.82
N MET A 28 9.78 2.54 10.83
CA MET A 28 8.47 3.18 10.97
C MET A 28 8.16 4.11 9.81
N LYS A 29 9.15 4.88 9.37
CA LYS A 29 8.97 5.79 8.23
C LYS A 29 8.72 5.02 6.94
N ILE A 30 9.40 3.90 6.73
CA ILE A 30 9.18 3.03 5.56
C ILE A 30 7.77 2.45 5.60
N GLU A 31 7.30 2.00 6.74
CA GLU A 31 5.95 1.49 6.89
C GLU A 31 4.90 2.56 6.57
N LEU A 32 5.10 3.77 7.08
CA LEU A 32 4.19 4.88 6.79
C LEU A 32 4.18 5.22 5.31
N ALA A 33 5.36 5.32 4.69
CA ALA A 33 5.46 5.61 3.27
C ALA A 33 4.77 4.53 2.44
N GLY A 34 4.97 3.26 2.78
CA GLY A 34 4.31 2.16 2.12
C GLY A 34 2.79 2.23 2.23
N LYS A 35 2.28 2.53 3.41
CA LYS A 35 0.84 2.69 3.64
C LYS A 35 0.26 3.84 2.82
N LEU A 36 0.97 4.97 2.76
CA LEU A 36 0.52 6.11 1.97
C LEU A 36 0.48 5.80 0.49
N ILE A 37 1.51 5.12 -0.03
CA ILE A 37 1.54 4.71 -1.43
C ILE A 37 0.38 3.76 -1.74
N ILE A 38 0.14 2.81 -0.86
CA ILE A 38 -0.98 1.86 -1.03
C ILE A 38 -2.31 2.59 -1.03
N LEU A 39 -2.50 3.55 -0.14
CA LEU A 39 -3.73 4.35 -0.10
C LEU A 39 -3.94 5.11 -1.40
N VAL A 40 -2.89 5.74 -1.91
CA VAL A 40 -2.98 6.48 -3.19
C VAL A 40 -3.32 5.54 -4.33
N MET A 41 -2.73 4.35 -4.36
CA MET A 41 -3.03 3.36 -5.40
C MET A 41 -4.41 2.73 -5.24
N ALA A 42 -4.93 2.68 -4.02
CA ALA A 42 -6.26 2.11 -3.75
C ALA A 42 -7.40 3.02 -4.22
N ILE A 43 -7.19 4.34 -4.24
CA ILE A 43 -8.24 5.28 -4.64
C ILE A 43 -8.80 4.98 -6.02
N PRO A 44 -7.99 4.85 -7.08
CA PRO A 44 -8.52 4.51 -8.41
C PRO A 44 -9.22 3.15 -8.44
N ILE A 45 -8.75 2.19 -7.67
CA ILE A 45 -9.36 0.87 -7.60
C ILE A 45 -10.75 0.96 -6.97
N ILE A 46 -10.88 1.72 -5.88
CA ILE A 46 -12.16 1.93 -5.22
C ILE A 46 -13.14 2.65 -6.15
N VAL A 47 -12.67 3.67 -6.85
CA VAL A 47 -13.49 4.41 -7.82
C VAL A 47 -13.96 3.48 -8.94
N ALA A 48 -13.09 2.64 -9.47
CA ALA A 48 -13.44 1.69 -10.52
C ALA A 48 -14.50 0.70 -10.04
N VAL A 49 -14.37 0.21 -8.81
CA VAL A 49 -15.35 -0.70 -8.22
C VAL A 49 -16.71 0.00 -8.06
N LEU A 50 -16.70 1.24 -7.57
CA LEU A 50 -17.94 2.02 -7.41
C LEU A 50 -18.63 2.26 -8.76
N GLU A 51 -17.87 2.62 -9.78
CA GLU A 51 -18.41 2.82 -11.13
C GLU A 51 -19.02 1.54 -11.68
N GLY A 52 -18.35 0.41 -11.44
CA GLY A 52 -18.88 -0.89 -11.84
C GLY A 52 -20.20 -1.20 -11.16
N ILE A 53 -20.33 -0.89 -9.87
CA ILE A 53 -21.57 -1.10 -9.11
C ILE A 53 -22.65 -0.16 -9.62
N VAL A 54 -22.34 1.11 -9.82
CA VAL A 54 -23.31 2.11 -10.31
C VAL A 54 -23.82 1.74 -11.70
N ASN A 55 -22.96 1.23 -12.56
CA ASN A 55 -23.34 0.80 -13.91
C ASN A 55 -24.25 -0.44 -13.88
N PHE A 56 -24.17 -1.25 -12.84
CA PHE A 56 -25.05 -2.41 -12.66
C PHE A 56 -26.42 -2.05 -12.12
N ILE A 57 -26.53 -0.91 -11.43
CA ILE A 57 -27.79 -0.47 -10.85
C ILE A 57 -28.57 0.28 -11.92
N PRO A 58 -29.79 -0.18 -12.31
CA PRO A 58 -30.61 0.49 -13.29
C PRO A 58 -31.16 1.84 -12.81
#